data_2049f5d67bdf49c2c6155ee9ebb9f272
#
_entry.id   2049f5d67bdf49c2c6155ee9ebb9f272
#
_cell.length_a   1.000
_cell.length_b   1.000
_cell.length_c   1.000
_cell.angle_alpha   90.00
_cell.angle_beta   90.00
_cell.angle_gamma   90.00
#
_symmetry.space_group_name_H-M   'P 1'
#
loop_
_entity.id
_entity.type
_entity.pdbx_description
1 polymer ?
#
loop_
_entity_poly.entity_id
_entity_poly.type
_entity_poly.pdbx_seq_one_letter_code
_entity_poly.pdbx_strand_id
1 'polypeptide(L)'
;RRVAEQSAATEFAAYVNEDHPLVEKVLKDALESGIVDRFDGYQSGDPGQVYRQVFAIWNVLQRRGIRYSAIQRTSSVDDAVLSQHVRFLDESWDNGQANCVDGSVLLASILRRIDLNPTLVLVPGHMLLGFDLDPGGRQRTYLESTRLGSVPRHGNGQLRGLTDGLGGDVDEERSLESFEGAVEQGRETVDAARGHFDDPRDVEYRLIDIAAARRRGVMPIAASNPS
;
A
#
# COMPACT_ATOMS: atom_id res chain seq x y z
N ARG A 1 26.81 3.78 10.01
CA ARG A 1 25.95 3.27 8.91
C ARG A 1 24.76 2.46 9.46
N ARG A 2 24.95 1.36 10.20
CA ARG A 2 23.85 0.54 10.75
C ARG A 2 22.80 1.32 11.57
N VAL A 3 23.19 2.35 12.31
CA VAL A 3 22.29 3.18 13.13
C VAL A 3 21.42 4.07 12.24
N ALA A 4 21.95 4.62 11.15
CA ALA A 4 21.19 5.44 10.20
C ALA A 4 20.17 4.60 9.39
N GLU A 5 20.52 3.36 9.08
CA GLU A 5 19.70 2.42 8.30
C GLU A 5 18.52 1.86 9.12
N GLN A 6 18.76 1.57 10.40
CA GLN A 6 17.69 1.27 11.36
C GLN A 6 16.76 2.47 11.57
N SER A 7 17.29 3.69 11.47
CA SER A 7 16.53 4.93 11.56
C SER A 7 15.52 5.07 10.42
N ALA A 8 15.93 4.85 9.16
CA ALA A 8 15.04 4.98 8.01
C ALA A 8 13.88 3.96 8.03
N ALA A 9 14.17 2.69 8.32
CA ALA A 9 13.13 1.66 8.46
C ALA A 9 12.13 2.01 9.58
N THR A 10 12.63 2.54 10.70
CA THR A 10 11.81 3.00 11.82
C THR A 10 10.95 4.18 11.41
N GLU A 11 11.49 5.09 10.61
CA GLU A 11 10.79 6.27 10.12
C GLU A 11 9.59 5.89 9.24
N PHE A 12 9.75 5.03 8.23
CA PHE A 12 8.63 4.58 7.40
C PHE A 12 7.55 3.86 8.21
N ALA A 13 7.92 3.02 9.18
CA ALA A 13 6.96 2.35 10.04
C ALA A 13 6.16 3.32 10.92
N ALA A 14 6.74 4.47 11.28
CA ALA A 14 6.07 5.49 12.07
C ALA A 14 5.00 6.28 11.27
N TYR A 15 5.08 6.29 9.94
CA TYR A 15 4.04 6.90 9.10
C TYR A 15 2.82 5.98 8.91
N VAL A 16 2.95 4.70 9.15
CA VAL A 16 1.78 3.79 9.19
C VAL A 16 0.95 4.13 10.42
N ASN A 17 -0.30 4.55 10.23
CA ASN A 17 -1.18 4.98 11.31
C ASN A 17 -2.55 4.32 11.17
N GLU A 18 -2.74 3.23 11.88
CA GLU A 18 -3.95 2.43 11.91
C GLU A 18 -5.15 3.13 12.56
N ASP A 19 -4.89 4.13 13.39
CA ASP A 19 -5.92 4.89 14.12
C ASP A 19 -6.32 6.21 13.43
N HIS A 20 -5.81 6.45 12.22
CA HIS A 20 -6.16 7.64 11.47
C HIS A 20 -7.64 7.64 11.06
N PRO A 21 -8.40 8.76 11.21
CA PRO A 21 -9.85 8.81 10.89
C PRO A 21 -10.18 8.38 9.45
N LEU A 22 -9.29 8.64 8.50
CA LEU A 22 -9.45 8.21 7.11
C LEU A 22 -9.54 6.69 6.97
N VAL A 23 -8.81 5.94 7.80
CA VAL A 23 -8.83 4.47 7.78
C VAL A 23 -10.23 3.94 8.05
N GLU A 24 -10.91 4.46 9.06
CA GLU A 24 -12.30 4.10 9.38
C GLU A 24 -13.26 4.42 8.23
N LYS A 25 -13.07 5.57 7.59
CA LYS A 25 -13.87 5.98 6.44
C LYS A 25 -13.72 5.01 5.27
N VAL A 26 -12.49 4.64 4.92
CA VAL A 26 -12.23 3.67 3.84
C VAL A 26 -12.83 2.32 4.16
N LEU A 27 -12.69 1.83 5.39
CA LEU A 27 -13.26 0.55 5.81
C LEU A 27 -14.79 0.55 5.76
N LYS A 28 -15.42 1.65 6.17
CA LYS A 28 -16.86 1.81 6.04
C LYS A 28 -17.32 1.77 4.58
N ASP A 29 -16.69 2.56 3.71
CA ASP A 29 -17.00 2.58 2.28
C ASP A 29 -16.77 1.19 1.63
N ALA A 30 -15.77 0.44 2.11
CA ALA A 30 -15.49 -0.91 1.63
C ALA A 30 -16.55 -1.93 2.05
N LEU A 31 -17.12 -1.83 3.26
CA LEU A 31 -18.28 -2.63 3.66
C LEU A 31 -19.52 -2.27 2.82
N GLU A 32 -19.75 -0.99 2.56
CA GLU A 32 -20.86 -0.52 1.73
C GLU A 32 -20.77 -1.01 0.28
N SER A 33 -19.58 -1.38 -0.20
CA SER A 33 -19.42 -1.99 -1.54
C SER A 33 -20.02 -3.37 -1.66
N GLY A 34 -20.22 -4.09 -0.56
CA GLY A 34 -20.77 -5.46 -0.55
C GLY A 34 -19.78 -6.55 -0.99
N ILE A 35 -18.53 -6.24 -1.26
CA ILE A 35 -17.49 -7.24 -1.60
C ILE A 35 -17.20 -8.14 -0.40
N VAL A 36 -17.25 -7.56 0.81
CA VAL A 36 -17.14 -8.28 2.07
C VAL A 36 -18.24 -7.82 3.02
N ASP A 37 -18.74 -8.73 3.84
CA ASP A 37 -19.75 -8.42 4.86
C ASP A 37 -19.14 -7.89 6.16
N ARG A 38 -17.86 -8.19 6.38
CA ARG A 38 -17.10 -7.78 7.57
C ARG A 38 -15.61 -7.84 7.29
N PHE A 39 -14.86 -7.13 8.12
CA PHE A 39 -13.40 -7.26 8.23
C PHE A 39 -13.09 -8.10 9.47
N ASP A 40 -12.70 -9.34 9.28
CA ASP A 40 -12.40 -10.29 10.36
C ASP A 40 -10.90 -10.66 10.42
N GLY A 41 -10.06 -10.00 9.63
CA GLY A 41 -8.63 -10.26 9.58
C GLY A 41 -8.35 -11.71 9.21
N TYR A 42 -7.71 -12.44 10.13
CA TYR A 42 -7.37 -13.85 9.96
C TYR A 42 -8.37 -14.83 10.63
N GLN A 43 -9.48 -14.37 11.19
CA GLN A 43 -10.36 -15.21 12.02
C GLN A 43 -11.02 -16.35 11.25
N SER A 44 -11.27 -16.16 9.96
CA SER A 44 -11.81 -17.22 9.09
C SER A 44 -10.83 -18.39 8.88
N GLY A 45 -9.53 -18.15 9.03
CA GLY A 45 -8.48 -19.11 8.68
C GLY A 45 -8.32 -19.37 7.18
N ASP A 46 -9.10 -18.67 6.34
CA ASP A 46 -9.08 -18.81 4.89
C ASP A 46 -8.25 -17.69 4.22
N PRO A 47 -7.13 -18.02 3.56
CA PRO A 47 -6.33 -17.05 2.82
C PRO A 47 -7.11 -16.30 1.74
N GLY A 48 -8.13 -16.94 1.14
CA GLY A 48 -9.00 -16.31 0.15
C GLY A 48 -9.85 -15.19 0.74
N GLN A 49 -10.28 -15.32 2.00
CA GLN A 49 -10.99 -14.25 2.70
C GLN A 49 -10.06 -13.07 3.01
N VAL A 50 -8.82 -13.33 3.40
CA VAL A 50 -7.83 -12.26 3.58
C VAL A 50 -7.64 -11.50 2.27
N TYR A 51 -7.44 -12.22 1.17
CA TYR A 51 -7.27 -11.63 -0.16
C TYR A 51 -8.48 -10.78 -0.57
N ARG A 52 -9.71 -11.25 -0.29
CA ARG A 52 -10.96 -10.55 -0.58
C ARG A 52 -11.11 -9.26 0.25
N GLN A 53 -10.71 -9.27 1.52
CA GLN A 53 -10.70 -8.07 2.36
C GLN A 53 -9.78 -7.00 1.80
N VAL A 54 -8.58 -7.38 1.34
CA VAL A 54 -7.62 -6.45 0.72
C VAL A 54 -8.16 -5.93 -0.63
N PHE A 55 -8.81 -6.79 -1.42
CA PHE A 55 -9.47 -6.36 -2.66
C PHE A 55 -10.60 -5.36 -2.40
N ALA A 56 -11.43 -5.55 -1.38
CA ALA A 56 -12.49 -4.60 -1.04
C ALA A 56 -11.92 -3.20 -0.74
N ILE A 57 -10.82 -3.13 -0.02
CA ILE A 57 -10.09 -1.86 0.26
C ILE A 57 -9.56 -1.26 -1.04
N TRP A 58 -8.90 -2.06 -1.88
CA TRP A 58 -8.39 -1.63 -3.19
C TRP A 58 -9.49 -1.03 -4.06
N ASN A 59 -10.64 -1.70 -4.14
CA ASN A 59 -11.78 -1.27 -4.93
C ASN A 59 -12.28 0.13 -4.51
N VAL A 60 -12.36 0.41 -3.22
CA VAL A 60 -12.75 1.73 -2.72
C VAL A 60 -11.73 2.80 -3.12
N LEU A 61 -10.45 2.53 -2.95
CA LEU A 61 -9.39 3.47 -3.34
C LEU A 61 -9.40 3.74 -4.85
N GLN A 62 -9.64 2.71 -5.65
CA GLN A 62 -9.80 2.79 -7.10
C GLN A 62 -11.00 3.67 -7.49
N ARG A 63 -12.18 3.40 -6.90
CA ARG A 63 -13.42 4.16 -7.15
C ARG A 63 -13.32 5.60 -6.65
N ARG A 64 -12.57 5.86 -5.60
CA ARG A 64 -12.28 7.21 -5.12
C ARG A 64 -11.42 8.00 -6.09
N GLY A 65 -10.78 7.35 -7.05
CA GLY A 65 -9.93 7.98 -8.05
C GLY A 65 -8.54 8.32 -7.54
N ILE A 66 -8.04 7.62 -6.50
CA ILE A 66 -6.65 7.74 -6.08
C ILE A 66 -5.77 7.21 -7.19
N ARG A 67 -4.83 8.03 -7.66
CA ARG A 67 -3.95 7.74 -8.78
C ARG A 67 -2.50 7.88 -8.37
N TYR A 68 -1.67 7.04 -8.98
CA TYR A 68 -0.23 7.21 -8.88
C TYR A 68 0.21 8.53 -9.53
N SER A 69 0.98 9.31 -8.81
CA SER A 69 1.62 10.52 -9.31
C SER A 69 3.13 10.34 -9.26
N ALA A 70 3.74 10.29 -10.45
CA ALA A 70 5.20 10.24 -10.61
C ALA A 70 5.87 11.60 -10.43
N ILE A 71 5.22 12.56 -9.74
CA ILE A 71 5.84 13.86 -9.47
C ILE A 71 7.00 13.65 -8.49
N GLN A 72 8.12 13.23 -9.03
CA GLN A 72 9.41 13.33 -8.39
C GLN A 72 9.85 14.79 -8.52
N ARG A 73 9.92 15.51 -7.41
CA ARG A 73 10.81 16.67 -7.37
C ARG A 73 12.22 16.13 -7.55
N THR A 74 12.83 16.50 -8.66
CA THR A 74 14.21 16.21 -9.05
C THR A 74 15.18 16.39 -7.90
N SER A 75 15.57 15.30 -7.29
CA SER A 75 16.82 15.17 -6.56
C SER A 75 17.40 13.80 -6.93
N SER A 76 18.71 13.77 -7.06
CA SER A 76 19.54 12.66 -7.56
C SER A 76 19.08 11.28 -7.10
N VAL A 77 19.17 10.32 -7.99
CA VAL A 77 18.65 8.94 -7.94
C VAL A 77 19.04 8.15 -6.67
N ASP A 78 20.10 8.53 -5.96
CA ASP A 78 20.67 7.77 -4.84
C ASP A 78 20.02 8.05 -3.47
N ASP A 79 19.24 9.15 -3.34
CA ASP A 79 18.54 9.51 -2.10
C ASP A 79 17.01 9.40 -2.22
N ALA A 80 16.49 8.91 -3.34
CA ALA A 80 15.11 9.18 -3.77
C ALA A 80 14.02 8.57 -2.88
N VAL A 81 14.24 7.40 -2.29
CA VAL A 81 13.21 6.78 -1.41
C VAL A 81 13.39 7.23 0.04
N LEU A 82 14.62 7.40 0.49
CA LEU A 82 14.92 7.80 1.88
C LEU A 82 14.63 9.28 2.13
N SER A 83 14.59 10.11 1.09
CA SER A 83 14.31 11.56 1.18
C SER A 83 12.92 11.96 0.71
N GLN A 84 12.08 11.01 0.28
CA GLN A 84 10.70 11.32 -0.05
C GLN A 84 9.95 11.74 1.22
N HIS A 85 9.38 12.95 1.20
CA HIS A 85 8.39 13.33 2.19
C HIS A 85 7.18 12.41 2.05
N VAL A 86 6.96 11.54 3.03
CA VAL A 86 5.70 10.82 3.15
C VAL A 86 4.61 11.87 3.42
N ARG A 87 3.67 11.97 2.51
CA ARG A 87 2.51 12.84 2.71
C ARG A 87 1.66 12.24 3.83
N PHE A 88 1.08 13.11 4.64
CA PHE A 88 0.07 12.64 5.58
C PHE A 88 -1.10 12.02 4.80
N LEU A 89 -1.74 11.02 5.39
CA LEU A 89 -2.81 10.25 4.75
C LEU A 89 -3.92 11.15 4.17
N ASP A 90 -4.26 12.24 4.88
CA ASP A 90 -5.24 13.22 4.43
C ASP A 90 -4.85 13.90 3.12
N GLU A 91 -3.59 14.32 2.97
CA GLU A 91 -3.13 14.99 1.75
C GLU A 91 -3.22 14.08 0.53
N SER A 92 -2.87 12.80 0.69
CA SER A 92 -2.99 11.80 -0.39
C SER A 92 -4.45 11.56 -0.75
N TRP A 93 -5.32 11.55 0.25
CA TRP A 93 -6.75 11.36 0.07
C TRP A 93 -7.43 12.56 -0.61
N ASP A 94 -7.16 13.76 -0.13
CA ASP A 94 -7.81 14.99 -0.61
C ASP A 94 -7.35 15.36 -2.02
N ASN A 95 -6.07 15.13 -2.33
CA ASN A 95 -5.51 15.43 -3.65
C ASN A 95 -5.78 14.32 -4.69
N GLY A 96 -6.25 13.14 -4.26
CA GLY A 96 -6.45 11.99 -5.13
C GLY A 96 -5.16 11.50 -5.80
N GLN A 97 -4.00 11.78 -5.21
CA GLN A 97 -2.68 11.45 -5.75
C GLN A 97 -1.80 10.86 -4.66
N ALA A 98 -1.18 9.73 -4.96
CA ALA A 98 -0.22 9.06 -4.09
C ALA A 98 1.03 8.69 -4.89
N ASN A 99 2.21 8.80 -4.28
CA ASN A 99 3.42 8.17 -4.80
C ASN A 99 3.52 6.72 -4.27
N CYS A 100 4.58 5.99 -4.63
CA CYS A 100 4.73 4.59 -4.20
C CYS A 100 4.83 4.45 -2.67
N VAL A 101 5.41 5.43 -1.97
CA VAL A 101 5.52 5.44 -0.51
C VAL A 101 4.17 5.73 0.12
N ASP A 102 3.50 6.81 -0.32
CA ASP A 102 2.19 7.23 0.20
C ASP A 102 1.14 6.13 0.03
N GLY A 103 1.07 5.51 -1.16
CA GLY A 103 0.13 4.42 -1.44
C GLY A 103 0.39 3.18 -0.59
N SER A 104 1.66 2.80 -0.41
CA SER A 104 2.04 1.65 0.41
C SER A 104 1.77 1.90 1.90
N VAL A 105 2.04 3.11 2.40
CA VAL A 105 1.77 3.49 3.80
C VAL A 105 0.27 3.57 4.08
N LEU A 106 -0.52 4.14 3.16
CA LEU A 106 -1.98 4.18 3.28
C LEU A 106 -2.57 2.77 3.38
N LEU A 107 -2.22 1.91 2.43
CA LEU A 107 -2.68 0.52 2.44
C LEU A 107 -2.22 -0.21 3.71
N ALA A 108 -0.96 -0.06 4.13
CA ALA A 108 -0.45 -0.66 5.36
C ALA A 108 -1.23 -0.20 6.60
N SER A 109 -1.62 1.08 6.67
CA SER A 109 -2.42 1.64 7.76
C SER A 109 -3.79 0.98 7.84
N ILE A 110 -4.46 0.83 6.68
CA ILE A 110 -5.78 0.19 6.61
C ILE A 110 -5.69 -1.30 6.97
N LEU A 111 -4.69 -2.03 6.46
CA LEU A 111 -4.51 -3.44 6.76
C LEU A 111 -4.22 -3.68 8.25
N ARG A 112 -3.41 -2.83 8.88
CA ARG A 112 -3.18 -2.90 10.32
C ARG A 112 -4.46 -2.74 11.14
N ARG A 113 -5.36 -1.86 10.71
CA ARG A 113 -6.64 -1.61 11.40
C ARG A 113 -7.55 -2.82 11.46
N ILE A 114 -7.48 -3.69 10.48
CA ILE A 114 -8.24 -4.95 10.40
C ILE A 114 -7.43 -6.17 10.86
N ASP A 115 -6.39 -5.96 11.65
CA ASP A 115 -5.52 -6.99 12.24
C ASP A 115 -4.78 -7.86 11.21
N LEU A 116 -4.55 -7.37 10.01
CA LEU A 116 -3.64 -7.98 9.06
C LEU A 116 -2.19 -7.51 9.28
N ASN A 117 -1.24 -8.30 8.82
CA ASN A 117 0.20 -8.03 8.96
C ASN A 117 0.78 -7.47 7.64
N PRO A 118 0.87 -6.13 7.48
CA PRO A 118 1.55 -5.53 6.34
C PRO A 118 3.06 -5.47 6.55
N THR A 119 3.77 -5.52 5.43
CA THR A 119 5.21 -5.30 5.34
C THR A 119 5.46 -4.26 4.27
N LEU A 120 6.18 -3.16 4.58
CA LEU A 120 6.67 -2.28 3.53
C LEU A 120 7.93 -2.92 2.92
N VAL A 121 7.96 -2.99 1.61
CA VAL A 121 9.06 -3.59 0.86
C VAL A 121 9.78 -2.49 0.10
N LEU A 122 11.04 -2.26 0.45
CA LEU A 122 11.92 -1.32 -0.24
C LEU A 122 12.80 -2.06 -1.22
N VAL A 123 12.88 -1.53 -2.43
CA VAL A 123 13.86 -1.87 -3.46
C VAL A 123 14.43 -0.56 -3.99
N PRO A 124 15.53 -0.56 -4.72
CA PRO A 124 16.16 0.69 -5.20
C PRO A 124 15.16 1.61 -5.92
N GLY A 125 14.98 2.81 -5.37
CA GLY A 125 14.09 3.83 -5.93
C GLY A 125 12.60 3.55 -5.83
N HIS A 126 12.16 2.51 -5.11
CA HIS A 126 10.76 2.11 -5.08
C HIS A 126 10.31 1.48 -3.76
N MET A 127 9.02 1.60 -3.46
CA MET A 127 8.37 0.93 -2.33
C MET A 127 7.07 0.28 -2.79
N LEU A 128 6.84 -0.94 -2.31
CA LEU A 128 5.59 -1.67 -2.50
C LEU A 128 5.12 -2.29 -1.17
N LEU A 129 3.91 -2.82 -1.16
CA LEU A 129 3.30 -3.42 0.01
C LEU A 129 3.39 -4.95 -0.06
N GLY A 130 3.80 -5.60 1.02
CA GLY A 130 3.56 -7.02 1.27
C GLY A 130 2.48 -7.19 2.33
N PHE A 131 1.75 -8.29 2.28
CA PHE A 131 0.83 -8.68 3.36
C PHE A 131 0.74 -10.19 3.49
N ASP A 132 0.56 -10.63 4.73
CA ASP A 132 0.44 -12.05 5.04
C ASP A 132 -1.00 -12.52 4.77
N LEU A 133 -1.13 -13.72 4.21
CA LEU A 133 -2.42 -14.39 3.97
C LEU A 133 -2.80 -15.31 5.14
N ASP A 134 -1.89 -15.52 6.08
CA ASP A 134 -2.11 -16.26 7.32
C ASP A 134 -1.41 -15.57 8.50
N PRO A 135 -1.92 -15.76 9.73
CA PRO A 135 -1.38 -15.07 10.92
C PRO A 135 0.05 -15.47 11.26
N GLY A 136 0.53 -16.58 10.73
CA GLY A 136 1.89 -17.08 10.94
C GLY A 136 2.91 -16.56 9.93
N GLY A 137 2.47 -15.79 8.93
CA GLY A 137 3.35 -15.23 7.89
C GLY A 137 4.00 -16.27 6.97
N ARG A 138 3.42 -17.48 6.87
CA ARG A 138 3.92 -18.56 6.01
C ARG A 138 3.59 -18.33 4.54
N GLN A 139 2.48 -17.63 4.29
CA GLN A 139 2.03 -17.22 2.97
C GLN A 139 1.97 -15.71 2.93
N ARG A 140 2.82 -15.11 2.11
CA ARG A 140 2.85 -13.67 1.88
C ARG A 140 2.65 -13.39 0.41
N THR A 141 1.89 -12.35 0.11
CA THR A 141 1.79 -11.80 -1.24
C THR A 141 2.18 -10.34 -1.23
N TYR A 142 2.32 -9.75 -2.43
CA TYR A 142 2.84 -8.40 -2.61
C TYR A 142 1.92 -7.63 -3.53
N LEU A 143 1.86 -6.31 -3.36
CA LEU A 143 0.93 -5.44 -4.04
C LEU A 143 1.64 -4.17 -4.50
N GLU A 144 1.61 -3.92 -5.80
CA GLU A 144 2.17 -2.74 -6.42
C GLU A 144 1.18 -1.57 -6.34
N SER A 145 1.38 -0.68 -5.35
CA SER A 145 0.46 0.42 -5.07
C SER A 145 0.40 1.48 -6.19
N THR A 146 1.42 1.54 -7.05
CA THR A 146 1.44 2.48 -8.19
C THR A 146 0.43 2.13 -9.28
N ARG A 147 -0.18 0.95 -9.21
CA ARG A 147 -1.28 0.57 -10.10
C ARG A 147 -2.64 1.10 -9.65
N LEU A 148 -2.74 1.72 -8.48
CA LEU A 148 -3.94 2.47 -8.10
C LEU A 148 -4.25 3.53 -9.14
N GLY A 149 -5.51 3.57 -9.60
CA GLY A 149 -5.96 4.47 -10.65
C GLY A 149 -5.53 4.08 -12.08
N SER A 150 -4.78 2.99 -12.25
CA SER A 150 -4.56 2.41 -13.57
C SER A 150 -5.77 1.58 -13.97
N VAL A 151 -6.40 1.91 -15.12
CA VAL A 151 -7.44 1.08 -15.71
C VAL A 151 -6.79 0.17 -16.75
N PRO A 152 -7.04 -1.13 -16.73
CA PRO A 152 -6.57 -2.04 -17.78
C PRO A 152 -7.02 -1.54 -19.17
N ARG A 153 -6.12 -1.57 -20.14
CA ARG A 153 -6.47 -1.23 -21.53
C ARG A 153 -7.28 -2.37 -22.11
N HIS A 154 -8.55 -2.15 -22.42
CA HIS A 154 -9.26 -3.06 -23.29
C HIS A 154 -8.61 -3.07 -24.69
N GLY A 155 -8.50 -4.25 -25.29
CA GLY A 155 -7.71 -4.61 -26.47
C GLY A 155 -7.87 -3.82 -27.77
N ASN A 156 -8.46 -2.64 -27.77
CA ASN A 156 -8.58 -1.74 -28.93
C ASN A 156 -7.87 -0.38 -28.75
N GLY A 157 -6.93 -0.27 -27.80
CA GLY A 157 -6.08 0.94 -27.71
C GLY A 157 -6.80 2.23 -27.31
N GLN A 158 -8.10 2.21 -27.12
CA GLN A 158 -8.84 3.36 -26.62
C GLN A 158 -8.81 3.33 -25.09
N LEU A 159 -8.01 4.23 -24.53
CA LEU A 159 -8.23 4.75 -23.20
C LEU A 159 -9.66 5.33 -23.17
N ARG A 160 -10.66 4.55 -22.82
CA ARG A 160 -11.90 5.13 -22.32
C ARG A 160 -11.52 5.82 -21.02
N GLY A 161 -11.52 7.15 -21.16
CA GLY A 161 -10.84 8.03 -20.23
C GLY A 161 -11.34 7.86 -18.82
N LEU A 162 -10.39 7.74 -17.94
CA LEU A 162 -10.48 8.26 -16.57
C LEU A 162 -10.69 9.79 -16.56
N THR A 163 -10.93 10.40 -17.73
CA THR A 163 -11.20 11.83 -17.92
C THR A 163 -12.66 12.19 -17.84
N ASP A 164 -13.57 11.21 -17.84
CA ASP A 164 -14.98 11.48 -17.66
C ASP A 164 -15.32 11.53 -16.17
N GLY A 165 -14.97 12.64 -15.57
CA GLY A 165 -15.48 13.03 -14.27
C GLY A 165 -14.89 12.23 -13.10
N LEU A 166 -14.49 12.94 -12.09
CA LEU A 166 -14.39 12.47 -10.72
C LEU A 166 -15.72 11.77 -10.34
N GLY A 167 -15.76 10.43 -10.40
CA GLY A 167 -16.96 9.66 -10.11
C GLY A 167 -17.41 8.68 -11.20
N GLY A 168 -16.62 8.44 -12.24
CA GLY A 168 -16.91 7.34 -13.17
C GLY A 168 -16.87 6.00 -12.45
N ASP A 169 -17.96 5.26 -12.55
CA ASP A 169 -18.13 3.94 -11.95
C ASP A 169 -17.08 2.99 -12.56
N VAL A 170 -15.95 2.85 -11.85
CA VAL A 170 -15.02 1.76 -12.12
C VAL A 170 -15.75 0.53 -11.64
N ASP A 171 -16.25 -0.31 -12.57
CA ASP A 171 -16.93 -1.52 -12.18
C ASP A 171 -16.00 -2.45 -11.41
N GLU A 172 -16.59 -3.33 -10.61
CA GLU A 172 -15.85 -4.24 -9.73
C GLU A 172 -14.91 -5.15 -10.53
N GLU A 173 -15.28 -5.56 -11.73
CA GLU A 173 -14.50 -6.43 -12.59
C GLU A 173 -13.17 -5.76 -13.01
N ARG A 174 -13.21 -4.49 -13.42
CA ARG A 174 -12.01 -3.73 -13.77
C ARG A 174 -11.13 -3.43 -12.56
N SER A 175 -11.77 -3.20 -11.42
CA SER A 175 -11.07 -3.03 -10.16
C SER A 175 -10.33 -4.31 -9.76
N LEU A 176 -10.96 -5.47 -9.95
CA LEU A 176 -10.34 -6.78 -9.72
C LEU A 176 -9.18 -7.04 -10.67
N GLU A 177 -9.34 -6.80 -11.98
CA GLU A 177 -8.24 -6.91 -12.95
C GLU A 177 -7.05 -6.02 -12.58
N SER A 178 -7.30 -4.78 -12.14
CA SER A 178 -6.26 -3.87 -11.66
C SER A 178 -5.56 -4.41 -10.43
N PHE A 179 -6.32 -4.96 -9.47
CA PHE A 179 -5.81 -5.54 -8.25
C PHE A 179 -4.94 -6.78 -8.51
N GLU A 180 -5.43 -7.72 -9.32
CA GLU A 180 -4.69 -8.92 -9.69
C GLU A 180 -3.39 -8.58 -10.44
N GLY A 181 -3.44 -7.62 -11.37
CA GLY A 181 -2.25 -7.12 -12.03
C GLY A 181 -1.27 -6.43 -11.09
N ALA A 182 -1.75 -5.74 -10.05
CA ALA A 182 -0.90 -5.15 -9.01
C ALA A 182 -0.24 -6.22 -8.13
N VAL A 183 -0.96 -7.31 -7.83
CA VAL A 183 -0.40 -8.45 -7.09
C VAL A 183 0.65 -9.18 -7.91
N GLU A 184 0.38 -9.45 -9.19
CA GLU A 184 1.34 -10.10 -10.08
C GLU A 184 2.63 -9.28 -10.19
N GLN A 185 2.52 -7.99 -10.50
CA GLN A 185 3.69 -7.10 -10.58
C GLN A 185 4.45 -7.00 -9.27
N GLY A 186 3.76 -6.92 -8.13
CA GLY A 186 4.40 -6.91 -6.81
C GLY A 186 5.20 -8.17 -6.54
N ARG A 187 4.66 -9.34 -6.91
CA ARG A 187 5.35 -10.63 -6.78
C ARG A 187 6.57 -10.71 -7.68
N GLU A 188 6.45 -10.33 -8.95
CA GLU A 188 7.58 -10.30 -9.89
C GLU A 188 8.71 -9.41 -9.37
N THR A 189 8.39 -8.21 -8.87
CA THR A 189 9.38 -7.29 -8.31
C THR A 189 10.14 -7.90 -7.13
N VAL A 190 9.41 -8.54 -6.21
CA VAL A 190 10.04 -9.16 -5.03
C VAL A 190 10.81 -10.43 -5.39
N ASP A 191 10.30 -11.23 -6.31
CA ASP A 191 11.01 -12.44 -6.76
C ASP A 191 12.33 -12.10 -7.46
N ALA A 192 12.36 -11.04 -8.26
CA ALA A 192 13.59 -10.53 -8.86
C ALA A 192 14.60 -10.01 -7.82
N ALA A 193 14.10 -9.46 -6.72
CA ALA A 193 14.92 -8.88 -5.65
C ALA A 193 15.27 -9.86 -4.51
N ARG A 194 14.75 -11.08 -4.54
CA ARG A 194 14.77 -12.04 -3.41
C ARG A 194 16.15 -12.23 -2.79
N GLY A 195 17.19 -12.38 -3.61
CA GLY A 195 18.56 -12.59 -3.14
C GLY A 195 19.21 -11.40 -2.42
N HIS A 196 18.63 -10.21 -2.57
CA HIS A 196 19.17 -8.97 -2.00
C HIS A 196 18.68 -8.72 -0.57
N PHE A 197 17.48 -9.20 -0.21
CA PHE A 197 16.91 -8.95 1.12
C PHE A 197 17.71 -9.59 2.26
N ASP A 198 18.43 -10.67 1.99
CA ASP A 198 19.25 -11.41 2.95
C ASP A 198 20.71 -10.93 2.98
N ASP A 199 21.15 -10.12 2.00
CA ASP A 199 22.50 -9.57 1.95
C ASP A 199 22.59 -8.27 2.78
N PRO A 200 23.34 -8.26 3.89
CA PRO A 200 23.46 -7.06 4.72
C PRO A 200 24.21 -5.89 4.05
N ARG A 201 24.83 -6.13 2.89
CA ARG A 201 25.49 -5.08 2.10
C ARG A 201 24.50 -4.33 1.21
N ASP A 202 23.37 -4.95 0.86
CA ASP A 202 22.35 -4.39 -0.01
C ASP A 202 21.38 -3.54 0.81
N VAL A 203 21.86 -2.38 1.25
CA VAL A 203 21.14 -1.48 2.17
C VAL A 203 19.86 -0.88 1.59
N GLU A 204 19.70 -0.88 0.27
CA GLU A 204 18.55 -0.36 -0.44
C GLU A 204 17.37 -1.36 -0.48
N TYR A 205 17.61 -2.63 -0.14
CA TYR A 205 16.61 -3.67 -0.08
C TYR A 205 16.22 -3.95 1.37
N ARG A 206 14.97 -3.72 1.72
CA ARG A 206 14.47 -3.91 3.10
C ARG A 206 13.05 -4.45 3.12
N LEU A 207 12.82 -5.31 4.09
CA LEU A 207 11.48 -5.73 4.51
C LEU A 207 11.20 -5.10 5.89
N ILE A 208 10.22 -4.22 5.95
CA ILE A 208 9.81 -3.52 7.17
C ILE A 208 8.48 -4.12 7.64
N ASP A 209 8.56 -5.11 8.51
CA ASP A 209 7.39 -5.71 9.16
C ASP A 209 6.81 -4.73 10.18
N ILE A 210 5.59 -4.24 9.93
CA ILE A 210 4.96 -3.22 10.75
C ILE A 210 4.58 -3.78 12.13
N ALA A 211 4.11 -5.03 12.22
CA ALA A 211 3.81 -5.65 13.49
C ALA A 211 5.07 -5.80 14.36
N ALA A 212 6.20 -6.19 13.74
CA ALA A 212 7.48 -6.24 14.44
C ALA A 212 7.98 -4.85 14.85
N ALA A 213 7.78 -3.83 14.04
CA ALA A 213 8.11 -2.44 14.40
C ALA A 213 7.30 -1.98 15.63
N ARG A 214 6.00 -2.25 15.66
CA ARG A 214 5.14 -1.95 16.81
C ARG A 214 5.63 -2.65 18.09
N ARG A 215 5.98 -3.93 18.02
CA ARG A 215 6.54 -4.67 19.17
C ARG A 215 7.86 -4.08 19.70
N ARG A 216 8.61 -3.38 18.85
CA ARG A 216 9.84 -2.65 19.23
C ARG A 216 9.59 -1.23 19.73
N GLY A 217 8.34 -0.81 19.83
CA GLY A 217 7.96 0.51 20.35
C GLY A 217 7.90 1.63 19.30
N VAL A 218 7.95 1.30 18.00
CA VAL A 218 7.72 2.31 16.94
C VAL A 218 6.23 2.65 16.94
N MET A 219 5.89 3.85 17.36
CA MET A 219 4.51 4.35 17.40
C MET A 219 4.18 5.17 16.16
N PRO A 220 2.89 5.22 15.75
CA PRO A 220 2.45 6.12 14.69
C PRO A 220 2.78 7.57 15.02
N ILE A 221 3.18 8.33 14.01
CA ILE A 221 3.27 9.78 14.11
C ILE A 221 1.82 10.30 14.16
N ALA A 222 1.48 11.03 15.22
CA ALA A 222 0.17 11.66 15.32
C ALA A 222 0.00 12.67 14.18
N ALA A 223 -1.14 12.60 13.48
CA ALA A 223 -1.51 13.67 12.55
C ALA A 223 -1.56 14.98 13.35
N SER A 224 -0.77 15.97 12.95
CA SER A 224 -0.90 17.31 13.50
C SER A 224 -2.28 17.83 13.09
N ASN A 225 -3.20 17.97 14.05
CA ASN A 225 -4.44 18.69 13.81
C ASN A 225 -4.06 20.11 13.33
N PRO A 226 -4.46 20.53 12.12
CA PRO A 226 -4.39 21.92 11.78
C PRO A 226 -5.37 22.65 12.71
N SER A 227 -4.82 23.51 13.55
CA SER A 227 -5.57 24.43 14.41
C SER A 227 -6.28 25.50 13.58
#